data_5858855edaa08a478e83977bc2f3c961
#
_entry.id   5858855edaa08a478e83977bc2f3c961
#
_cell.length_a   1.000
_cell.length_b   1.000
_cell.length_c   1.000
_cell.angle_alpha   90.00
_cell.angle_beta   90.00
_cell.angle_gamma   90.00
#
_symmetry.space_group_name_H-M   'P 1'
#
loop_
_entity.id
_entity.type
_entity.pdbx_description
1 polymer ?
#
loop_
_entity_poly.entity_id
_entity_poly.type
_entity_poly.pdbx_seq_one_letter_code
_entity_poly.pdbx_strand_id
1 'polypeptide(L)'
;MSEEKAIKLLLVDDEENFVKSLAERLSLKDFEVATASDGKSAIKAAKKGKFDLAILDLRMPGMDGTEVLKILKDKHKWLEVVMLTGYGSVDSAVEAGKLGAFGYLEKPYDFDNLVSVLKDAYTARLKKKFEHDKKRMEDIEFLSMGASPMSILTSLRRLDDEEK
;
A
#
# COMPACT_ATOMS: atom_id res chain seq x y z
N MET A 1 -19.76 -18.60 -9.33
CA MET A 1 -18.84 -18.54 -8.19
C MET A 1 -18.07 -17.24 -8.23
N SER A 2 -18.32 -16.40 -7.26
CA SER A 2 -17.61 -15.14 -7.19
C SER A 2 -16.29 -15.34 -6.44
N GLU A 3 -15.18 -15.19 -7.13
CA GLU A 3 -13.89 -15.15 -6.48
C GLU A 3 -13.75 -13.79 -5.80
N GLU A 4 -13.38 -13.78 -4.55
CA GLU A 4 -13.04 -12.55 -3.87
C GLU A 4 -11.75 -12.00 -4.48
N LYS A 5 -11.77 -10.75 -4.89
CA LYS A 5 -10.57 -10.12 -5.40
C LYS A 5 -9.61 -9.85 -4.26
N ALA A 6 -8.35 -10.17 -4.46
CA ALA A 6 -7.30 -9.83 -3.53
C ALA A 6 -7.00 -8.34 -3.58
N ILE A 7 -6.45 -7.83 -2.49
CA ILE A 7 -5.92 -6.46 -2.46
C ILE A 7 -4.65 -6.44 -3.30
N LYS A 8 -4.60 -5.56 -4.28
CA LYS A 8 -3.46 -5.45 -5.19
C LYS A 8 -2.40 -4.54 -4.60
N LEU A 9 -1.20 -5.07 -4.44
CA LEU A 9 -0.09 -4.38 -3.81
C LEU A 9 1.13 -4.37 -4.72
N LEU A 10 1.71 -3.19 -4.90
CA LEU A 10 2.97 -3.02 -5.62
C LEU A 10 4.11 -2.91 -4.61
N LEU A 11 5.07 -3.81 -4.69
CA LEU A 11 6.24 -3.83 -3.81
C LEU A 11 7.47 -3.39 -4.60
N VAL A 12 8.07 -2.28 -4.19
CA VAL A 12 9.18 -1.64 -4.90
C VAL A 12 10.41 -1.56 -4.02
N ASP A 13 11.44 -2.30 -4.38
CA ASP A 13 12.71 -2.34 -3.65
C ASP A 13 13.75 -3.00 -4.56
N ASP A 14 14.99 -2.57 -4.51
CA ASP A 14 16.07 -3.12 -5.33
C ASP A 14 16.78 -4.33 -4.72
N GLU A 15 16.48 -4.65 -3.46
CA GLU A 15 17.04 -5.84 -2.80
C GLU A 15 16.23 -7.08 -3.16
N GLU A 16 16.70 -7.85 -4.16
CA GLU A 16 15.97 -9.00 -4.70
C GLU A 16 15.51 -10.03 -3.64
N ASN A 17 16.41 -10.39 -2.73
CA ASN A 17 16.08 -11.39 -1.70
C ASN A 17 15.00 -10.88 -0.75
N PHE A 18 15.08 -9.62 -0.39
CA PHE A 18 14.08 -8.96 0.46
C PHE A 18 12.71 -8.95 -0.23
N VAL A 19 12.68 -8.51 -1.48
CA VAL A 19 11.44 -8.44 -2.29
C VAL A 19 10.80 -9.81 -2.41
N LYS A 20 11.58 -10.83 -2.76
CA LYS A 20 11.08 -12.18 -2.92
C LYS A 20 10.46 -12.72 -1.62
N SER A 21 11.18 -12.56 -0.51
CA SER A 21 10.73 -13.04 0.79
C SER A 21 9.46 -12.32 1.24
N LEU A 22 9.42 -11.01 1.13
CA LEU A 22 8.25 -10.23 1.54
C LEU A 22 7.05 -10.49 0.63
N ALA A 23 7.28 -10.58 -0.68
CA ALA A 23 6.20 -10.89 -1.62
C ALA A 23 5.56 -12.23 -1.32
N GLU A 24 6.35 -13.26 -1.01
CA GLU A 24 5.84 -14.58 -0.62
C GLU A 24 4.99 -14.50 0.64
N ARG A 25 5.46 -13.80 1.66
CA ARG A 25 4.73 -13.65 2.93
C ARG A 25 3.41 -12.92 2.74
N LEU A 26 3.42 -11.84 1.96
CA LEU A 26 2.20 -11.07 1.67
C LEU A 26 1.21 -11.88 0.84
N SER A 27 1.71 -12.66 -0.12
CA SER A 27 0.84 -13.52 -0.95
C SER A 27 0.12 -14.57 -0.11
N LEU A 28 0.75 -15.06 0.96
CA LEU A 28 0.12 -15.99 1.89
C LEU A 28 -1.00 -15.32 2.71
N LYS A 29 -1.04 -14.00 2.76
CA LYS A 29 -2.09 -13.23 3.43
C LYS A 29 -3.10 -12.65 2.42
N ASP A 30 -3.25 -13.30 1.28
CA ASP A 30 -4.23 -12.93 0.26
C ASP A 30 -4.03 -11.57 -0.41
N PHE A 31 -2.81 -11.04 -0.38
CA PHE A 31 -2.45 -9.91 -1.22
C PHE A 31 -2.01 -10.42 -2.60
N GLU A 32 -2.41 -9.73 -3.63
CA GLU A 32 -1.90 -9.97 -4.98
C GLU A 32 -0.73 -9.01 -5.19
N VAL A 33 0.49 -9.54 -5.14
CA VAL A 33 1.71 -8.73 -5.12
C VAL A 33 2.38 -8.70 -6.50
N ALA A 34 2.62 -7.51 -7.01
CA ALA A 34 3.52 -7.29 -8.14
C ALA A 34 4.77 -6.59 -7.61
N THR A 35 5.90 -6.87 -8.20
CA THR A 35 7.18 -6.34 -7.74
C THR A 35 7.85 -5.47 -8.80
N ALA A 36 8.62 -4.49 -8.36
CA ALA A 36 9.46 -3.68 -9.22
C ALA A 36 10.78 -3.42 -8.50
N SER A 37 11.88 -3.37 -9.24
CA SER A 37 13.21 -3.24 -8.66
C SER A 37 13.77 -1.83 -8.74
N ASP A 38 13.09 -0.92 -9.41
CA ASP A 38 13.50 0.48 -9.52
C ASP A 38 12.29 1.39 -9.75
N GLY A 39 12.53 2.69 -9.76
CA GLY A 39 11.47 3.68 -9.90
C GLY A 39 10.76 3.65 -11.24
N LYS A 40 11.51 3.48 -12.32
CA LYS A 40 10.92 3.42 -13.67
C LYS A 40 10.00 2.23 -13.84
N SER A 41 10.45 1.06 -13.37
CA SER A 41 9.64 -0.16 -13.39
C SER A 41 8.39 -0.03 -12.56
N ALA A 42 8.50 0.63 -11.40
CA ALA A 42 7.37 0.87 -10.51
C ALA A 42 6.31 1.75 -11.17
N ILE A 43 6.74 2.86 -11.76
CA ILE A 43 5.83 3.79 -12.45
C ILE A 43 5.14 3.09 -13.62
N LYS A 44 5.89 2.31 -14.38
CA LYS A 44 5.36 1.54 -15.50
C LYS A 44 4.34 0.49 -15.05
N ALA A 45 4.65 -0.24 -13.97
CA ALA A 45 3.76 -1.24 -13.42
C ALA A 45 2.45 -0.61 -12.93
N ALA A 46 2.54 0.51 -12.22
CA ALA A 46 1.38 1.24 -11.73
C ALA A 46 0.50 1.77 -12.87
N LYS A 47 1.10 2.14 -13.99
CA LYS A 47 0.38 2.61 -15.16
C LYS A 47 -0.39 1.50 -15.87
N LYS A 48 0.19 0.30 -15.93
CA LYS A 48 -0.43 -0.86 -16.58
C LYS A 48 -1.49 -1.54 -15.71
N GLY A 49 -1.24 -1.64 -14.42
CA GLY A 49 -2.15 -2.28 -13.48
C GLY A 49 -2.80 -1.25 -12.57
N LYS A 50 -3.85 -1.68 -11.88
CA LYS A 50 -4.48 -0.87 -10.84
C LYS A 50 -4.09 -1.45 -9.50
N PHE A 51 -3.38 -0.66 -8.70
CA PHE A 51 -2.96 -1.07 -7.37
C PHE A 51 -3.73 -0.30 -6.31
N ASP A 52 -4.01 -0.97 -5.22
CA ASP A 52 -4.67 -0.37 -4.07
C ASP A 52 -3.66 0.23 -3.10
N LEU A 53 -2.53 -0.46 -2.95
CA LEU A 53 -1.46 -0.10 -2.03
C LEU A 53 -0.10 -0.26 -2.71
N ALA A 54 0.89 0.47 -2.23
CA ALA A 54 2.29 0.28 -2.62
C ALA A 54 3.18 0.31 -1.38
N ILE A 55 4.21 -0.51 -1.39
CA ILE A 55 5.32 -0.46 -0.44
C ILE A 55 6.54 -0.01 -1.24
N LEU A 56 7.21 1.03 -0.80
CA LEU A 56 8.23 1.70 -1.57
C LEU A 56 9.49 1.96 -0.74
N ASP A 57 10.64 1.54 -1.23
CA ASP A 57 11.91 1.85 -0.60
C ASP A 57 12.34 3.27 -0.94
N LEU A 58 13.05 3.91 0.00
CA LEU A 58 13.52 5.28 -0.16
C LEU A 58 14.68 5.39 -1.13
N ARG A 59 15.63 4.46 -1.07
CA ARG A 59 16.84 4.50 -1.92
C ARG A 59 16.87 3.36 -2.91
N MET A 60 16.91 3.72 -4.18
CA MET A 60 17.04 2.79 -5.30
C MET A 60 17.91 3.40 -6.38
N PRO A 61 18.58 2.57 -7.20
CA PRO A 61 19.38 3.09 -8.31
C PRO A 61 18.53 3.92 -9.28
N GLY A 62 19.07 5.02 -9.72
CA GLY A 62 18.41 5.91 -10.67
C GLY A 62 17.47 6.88 -9.97
N MET A 63 16.19 6.58 -10.00
CA MET A 63 15.17 7.46 -9.41
C MET A 63 15.03 7.23 -7.90
N ASP A 64 15.10 8.31 -7.14
CA ASP A 64 14.92 8.31 -5.69
C ASP A 64 13.48 7.90 -5.33
N GLY A 65 13.30 7.20 -4.19
CA GLY A 65 11.99 6.79 -3.72
C GLY A 65 11.01 7.94 -3.48
N THR A 66 11.49 9.11 -3.07
CA THR A 66 10.63 10.28 -2.89
C THR A 66 10.10 10.81 -4.22
N GLU A 67 10.89 10.74 -5.28
CA GLU A 67 10.42 11.10 -6.63
C GLU A 67 9.35 10.12 -7.12
N VAL A 68 9.56 8.83 -6.89
CA VAL A 68 8.58 7.79 -7.25
C VAL A 68 7.28 8.01 -6.48
N LEU A 69 7.38 8.26 -5.17
CA LEU A 69 6.23 8.54 -4.33
C LEU A 69 5.41 9.70 -4.88
N LYS A 70 6.06 10.79 -5.22
CA LYS A 70 5.39 11.97 -5.76
C LYS A 70 4.65 11.64 -7.05
N ILE A 71 5.30 10.96 -7.98
CA ILE A 71 4.70 10.58 -9.25
C ILE A 71 3.51 9.64 -9.06
N LEU A 72 3.66 8.63 -8.21
CA LEU A 72 2.58 7.68 -7.93
C LEU A 72 1.37 8.37 -7.31
N LYS A 73 1.59 9.26 -6.36
CA LYS A 73 0.49 9.98 -5.70
C LYS A 73 -0.19 10.98 -6.66
N ASP A 74 0.56 11.63 -7.51
CA ASP A 74 -0.01 12.58 -8.48
C ASP A 74 -0.86 11.88 -9.55
N LYS A 75 -0.46 10.67 -9.97
CA LYS A 75 -1.13 9.95 -11.06
C LYS A 75 -2.19 8.97 -10.62
N HIS A 76 -2.14 8.51 -9.39
CA HIS A 76 -3.03 7.46 -8.87
C HIS A 76 -3.72 7.94 -7.61
N LYS A 77 -4.86 8.56 -7.80
CA LYS A 77 -5.60 9.29 -6.76
C LYS A 77 -5.90 8.46 -5.50
N TRP A 78 -6.24 7.20 -5.67
CA TRP A 78 -6.66 6.34 -4.55
C TRP A 78 -5.57 5.39 -4.06
N LEU A 79 -4.38 5.43 -4.65
CA LEU A 79 -3.25 4.61 -4.22
C LEU A 79 -2.68 5.17 -2.92
N GLU A 80 -2.57 4.32 -1.90
CA GLU A 80 -1.85 4.69 -0.68
C GLU A 80 -0.47 4.03 -0.67
N VAL A 81 0.53 4.77 -0.25
CA VAL A 81 1.92 4.34 -0.28
C VAL A 81 2.48 4.30 1.13
N VAL A 82 3.11 3.17 1.46
CA VAL A 82 3.84 2.98 2.71
C VAL A 82 5.32 2.89 2.37
N MET A 83 6.14 3.72 2.99
CA MET A 83 7.59 3.64 2.83
C MET A 83 8.15 2.56 3.75
N LEU A 84 9.06 1.74 3.24
CA LEU A 84 9.73 0.70 4.03
C LEU A 84 11.20 0.67 3.63
N THR A 85 12.08 1.20 4.47
CA THR A 85 13.46 1.48 4.09
C THR A 85 14.46 1.18 5.21
N GLY A 86 15.69 0.79 4.82
CA GLY A 86 16.83 0.69 5.73
C GLY A 86 17.61 1.99 5.86
N TYR A 87 17.21 3.03 5.12
CA TYR A 87 17.91 4.32 5.07
C TYR A 87 17.09 5.45 5.66
N GLY A 88 16.32 5.15 6.70
CA GLY A 88 15.41 6.10 7.30
C GLY A 88 16.08 7.18 8.13
N SER A 89 15.46 8.33 8.18
CA SER A 89 15.79 9.45 9.06
C SER A 89 14.52 10.21 9.38
N VAL A 90 14.56 11.05 10.41
CA VAL A 90 13.41 11.91 10.75
C VAL A 90 13.08 12.83 9.56
N ASP A 91 14.12 13.39 8.93
CA ASP A 91 13.91 14.30 7.80
C ASP A 91 13.27 13.60 6.61
N SER A 92 13.70 12.39 6.26
CA SER A 92 13.11 11.64 5.15
C SER A 92 11.68 11.20 5.46
N ALA A 93 11.37 10.87 6.71
CA ALA A 93 10.02 10.53 7.12
C ALA A 93 9.08 11.74 7.00
N VAL A 94 9.53 12.91 7.43
CA VAL A 94 8.76 14.15 7.31
C VAL A 94 8.52 14.50 5.85
N GLU A 95 9.56 14.41 5.01
CA GLU A 95 9.44 14.68 3.58
C GLU A 95 8.45 13.72 2.91
N ALA A 96 8.56 12.43 3.19
CA ALA A 96 7.65 11.43 2.63
C ALA A 96 6.19 11.72 3.02
N GLY A 97 5.97 12.10 4.28
CA GLY A 97 4.64 12.49 4.75
C GLY A 97 4.08 13.69 4.00
N LYS A 98 4.90 14.70 3.75
CA LYS A 98 4.51 15.89 2.98
C LYS A 98 4.19 15.55 1.53
N LEU A 99 4.84 14.54 0.96
CA LEU A 99 4.58 14.09 -0.40
C LEU A 99 3.41 13.11 -0.50
N GLY A 100 2.76 12.79 0.61
CA GLY A 100 1.55 12.01 0.64
C GLY A 100 1.71 10.55 1.00
N ALA A 101 2.86 10.11 1.52
CA ALA A 101 3.00 8.77 2.05
C ALA A 101 2.05 8.58 3.23
N PHE A 102 1.37 7.45 3.27
CA PHE A 102 0.50 7.13 4.39
C PHE A 102 1.30 6.75 5.64
N GLY A 103 2.34 5.95 5.46
CA GLY A 103 3.15 5.44 6.56
C GLY A 103 4.62 5.35 6.20
N TYR A 104 5.43 5.18 7.23
CA TYR A 104 6.88 5.11 7.10
C TYR A 104 7.42 4.11 8.12
N LEU A 105 8.03 3.03 7.65
CA LEU A 105 8.60 1.99 8.48
C LEU A 105 10.07 1.81 8.17
N GLU A 106 10.85 1.44 9.19
CA GLU A 106 12.27 1.15 9.04
C GLU A 106 12.53 -0.35 9.02
N LYS A 107 13.52 -0.76 8.24
CA LYS A 107 14.03 -2.13 8.29
C LYS A 107 15.05 -2.23 9.44
N PRO A 108 15.12 -3.32 10.18
CA PRO A 108 14.25 -4.49 10.10
C PRO A 108 12.85 -4.19 10.61
N TYR A 109 11.85 -4.81 9.98
CA TYR A 109 10.44 -4.56 10.27
C TYR A 109 9.79 -5.77 10.95
N ASP A 110 8.70 -5.52 11.67
CA ASP A 110 7.82 -6.57 12.17
C ASP A 110 6.69 -6.78 11.16
N PHE A 111 6.52 -8.02 10.70
CA PHE A 111 5.53 -8.33 9.66
C PHE A 111 4.10 -7.98 10.10
N ASP A 112 3.74 -8.33 11.33
CA ASP A 112 2.38 -8.04 11.83
C ASP A 112 2.14 -6.54 11.91
N ASN A 113 3.15 -5.77 12.27
CA ASN A 113 3.06 -4.31 12.26
C ASN A 113 2.90 -3.78 10.83
N LEU A 114 3.64 -4.33 9.86
CA LEU A 114 3.47 -3.95 8.46
C LEU A 114 2.04 -4.22 7.98
N VAL A 115 1.48 -5.40 8.27
CA VAL A 115 0.11 -5.72 7.89
C VAL A 115 -0.88 -4.76 8.55
N SER A 116 -0.65 -4.39 9.80
CA SER A 116 -1.49 -3.41 10.50
C SER A 116 -1.45 -2.03 9.81
N VAL A 117 -0.26 -1.59 9.40
CA VAL A 117 -0.11 -0.32 8.68
C VAL A 117 -0.79 -0.39 7.31
N LEU A 118 -0.66 -1.52 6.61
CA LEU A 118 -1.35 -1.72 5.33
C LEU A 118 -2.87 -1.68 5.50
N LYS A 119 -3.39 -2.25 6.58
CA LYS A 119 -4.81 -2.17 6.91
C LYS A 119 -5.24 -0.71 7.12
N ASP A 120 -4.47 0.06 7.87
CA ASP A 120 -4.77 1.47 8.08
C ASP A 120 -4.71 2.27 6.78
N ALA A 121 -3.73 1.97 5.92
CA ALA A 121 -3.61 2.61 4.62
C ALA A 121 -4.80 2.29 3.71
N TYR A 122 -5.24 1.03 3.69
CA TYR A 122 -6.39 0.63 2.90
C TYR A 122 -7.68 1.30 3.40
N THR A 123 -7.85 1.39 4.72
CA THR A 123 -8.97 2.12 5.32
C THR A 123 -8.97 3.58 4.87
N ALA A 124 -7.79 4.22 4.90
CA ALA A 124 -7.66 5.61 4.43
C ALA A 124 -8.00 5.76 2.95
N ARG A 125 -7.58 4.80 2.12
CA ARG A 125 -7.94 4.75 0.70
C ARG A 125 -9.47 4.79 0.53
N LEU A 126 -10.17 3.92 1.22
CA LEU A 126 -11.63 3.83 1.09
C LEU A 126 -12.33 5.09 1.60
N LYS A 127 -11.85 5.66 2.70
CA LYS A 127 -12.42 6.90 3.23
C LYS A 127 -12.30 8.06 2.23
N LYS A 128 -11.20 8.13 1.51
CA LYS A 128 -11.02 9.13 0.45
C LYS A 128 -11.92 8.85 -0.75
N LYS A 129 -11.97 7.57 -1.17
CA LYS A 129 -12.74 7.15 -2.33
C LYS A 129 -14.24 7.36 -2.14
N PHE A 130 -14.74 7.11 -0.95
CA PHE A 130 -16.15 7.18 -0.62
C PHE A 130 -16.54 8.34 0.30
N GLU A 131 -15.73 9.40 0.34
CA GLU A 131 -15.94 10.52 1.29
C GLU A 131 -17.30 11.20 1.18
N HIS A 132 -17.93 11.14 0.01
CA HIS A 132 -19.26 11.75 -0.21
C HIS A 132 -20.40 10.72 -0.15
N ASP A 133 -20.11 9.49 0.20
CA ASP A 133 -21.11 8.44 0.35
C ASP A 133 -21.30 8.12 1.85
N LYS A 134 -22.34 8.69 2.43
CA LYS A 134 -22.59 8.58 3.86
C LYS A 134 -22.70 7.13 4.33
N LYS A 135 -23.44 6.29 3.59
CA LYS A 135 -23.62 4.90 3.97
C LYS A 135 -22.31 4.13 3.93
N ARG A 136 -21.51 4.31 2.89
CA ARG A 136 -20.22 3.64 2.79
C ARG A 136 -19.25 4.12 3.86
N MET A 137 -19.27 5.40 4.21
CA MET A 137 -18.44 5.89 5.31
C MET A 137 -18.83 5.26 6.65
N GLU A 138 -20.11 5.08 6.91
CA GLU A 138 -20.57 4.38 8.10
C GLU A 138 -20.13 2.91 8.09
N ASP A 139 -20.25 2.24 6.94
CA ASP A 139 -19.81 0.86 6.77
C ASP A 139 -18.30 0.71 6.99
N ILE A 140 -17.49 1.64 6.46
CA ILE A 140 -16.05 1.63 6.67
C ILE A 140 -15.71 1.73 8.16
N GLU A 141 -16.35 2.65 8.88
CA GLU A 141 -16.12 2.79 10.31
C GLU A 141 -16.47 1.52 11.07
N PHE A 142 -17.61 0.95 10.78
CA PHE A 142 -18.05 -0.29 11.42
C PHE A 142 -17.08 -1.45 11.14
N LEU A 143 -16.71 -1.64 9.87
CA LEU A 143 -15.81 -2.71 9.47
C LEU A 143 -14.39 -2.54 10.00
N SER A 144 -13.94 -1.29 10.19
CA SER A 144 -12.61 -1.02 10.72
C SER A 144 -12.45 -1.38 12.20
N MET A 145 -13.55 -1.71 12.89
CA MET A 145 -13.52 -2.18 14.27
C MET A 145 -13.42 -3.71 14.38
N GLY A 146 -13.09 -4.40 13.31
CA GLY A 146 -12.96 -5.85 13.31
C GLY A 146 -11.84 -6.39 14.20
N ALA A 147 -11.80 -7.70 14.38
CA ALA A 147 -10.94 -8.36 15.36
C ALA A 147 -9.45 -8.37 14.98
N SER A 148 -9.13 -8.42 13.70
CA SER A 148 -7.74 -8.48 13.24
C SER A 148 -7.53 -7.65 11.97
N PRO A 149 -6.28 -7.23 11.69
CA PRO A 149 -5.99 -6.49 10.47
C PRO A 149 -6.46 -7.23 9.20
N MET A 150 -6.25 -8.54 9.13
CA MET A 150 -6.66 -9.29 7.93
C MET A 150 -8.17 -9.42 7.80
N SER A 151 -8.90 -9.59 8.90
CA SER A 151 -10.36 -9.62 8.82
C SER A 151 -10.92 -8.28 8.38
N ILE A 152 -10.33 -7.19 8.85
CA ILE A 152 -10.71 -5.84 8.45
C ILE A 152 -10.43 -5.63 6.96
N LEU A 153 -9.24 -5.99 6.49
CA LEU A 153 -8.86 -5.87 5.08
C LEU A 153 -9.82 -6.64 4.17
N THR A 154 -10.15 -7.87 4.53
CA THR A 154 -11.08 -8.70 3.76
C THR A 154 -12.47 -8.05 3.67
N SER A 155 -12.98 -7.56 4.79
CA SER A 155 -14.29 -6.91 4.83
C SER A 155 -14.30 -5.61 4.02
N LEU A 156 -13.26 -4.80 4.15
CA LEU A 156 -13.15 -3.55 3.41
C LEU A 156 -12.99 -3.80 1.91
N ARG A 157 -12.28 -4.87 1.53
CA ARG A 157 -12.14 -5.23 0.12
C ARG A 157 -13.47 -5.57 -0.52
N ARG A 158 -14.33 -6.26 0.19
CA ARG A 158 -15.68 -6.55 -0.30
C ARG A 158 -16.48 -5.28 -0.54
N LEU A 159 -16.39 -4.34 0.39
CA LEU A 159 -17.05 -3.04 0.26
C LEU A 159 -16.55 -2.26 -0.96
N ASP A 160 -15.24 -2.28 -1.21
CA ASP A 160 -14.62 -1.64 -2.37
C ASP A 160 -15.14 -2.24 -3.68
N ASP A 161 -15.31 -3.56 -3.74
CA ASP A 161 -15.81 -4.25 -4.93
C ASP A 161 -17.30 -4.00 -5.19
N GLU A 162 -18.09 -3.72 -4.19
CA GLU A 162 -19.53 -3.46 -4.32
C GLU A 162 -19.86 -2.15 -5.04
N GLU A 163 -18.87 -1.32 -5.27
CA GLU A 163 -19.05 -0.04 -5.95
C GLU A 163 -19.51 -0.18 -7.41
N LYS A 164 -19.27 -1.29 -8.01
CA LYS A 164 -19.59 -1.47 -9.45
C LYS A 164 -21.08 -1.52 -9.73
#